data_2165c348dd21d69319b2aa088d34da26
#
_entry.id   2165c348dd21d69319b2aa088d34da26
#
_cell.length_a   1.000
_cell.length_b   1.000
_cell.length_c   1.000
_cell.angle_alpha   90.00
_cell.angle_beta   90.00
_cell.angle_gamma   90.00
#
_symmetry.space_group_name_H-M   'P 1'
#
loop_
_entity.id
_entity.type
_entity.pdbx_description
1 polymer ?
#
loop_
_entity_poly.entity_id
_entity_poly.type
_entity_poly.pdbx_seq_one_letter_code
_entity_poly.pdbx_strand_id
1 'polypeptide(L)'
;QNSGLNSEPTIGEEMKNAFAPLLETLDKMKVLEKKMADGGDIDDISHEYAELSSYFEARDGYRIDVKIKQVLNGMGFGSTPTDRVISTLSGGEKTRLALAKLLLEEPNLLILDEPTNHLDFETLMWLEDYLKGYKGAIIIVSHDRYFLNKVCTRICEIEQGRLTSYRGDYSSYLVQKKMNSERQLKEYEAQQKEIAKLEDYVAKNLVRASTSKMAKSRQHMLDRIERIDKPLMYSKPPKIKLEYDIEPTKDIVRVVDCPLVVGEGADKKELIKSLTMNVRRGEHVAIIGANGIGKTSILKLIQGIIPHEGGNISWGGNVKISYFEQEHAILDPRKTVLEEIMDRYPRLSEQQARSVLGAVCLLYTSPSPRD
;
A
#
# COMPACT_ATOMS: atom_id res chain seq x y z
N GLN A 1 4.38 -0.34 14.25
CA GLN A 1 4.64 0.96 13.58
C GLN A 1 5.67 1.80 14.35
N ASN A 2 6.74 1.17 14.84
CA ASN A 2 7.90 1.93 15.32
C ASN A 2 8.71 2.33 14.09
N SER A 3 8.79 3.61 13.80
CA SER A 3 9.53 4.16 12.66
C SER A 3 11.04 3.91 12.70
N GLY A 4 11.58 3.35 13.80
CA GLY A 4 13.02 3.14 13.98
C GLY A 4 13.84 4.43 13.98
N LEU A 5 13.17 5.59 13.99
CA LEU A 5 13.80 6.90 14.03
C LEU A 5 13.91 7.40 15.48
N ASN A 6 15.05 7.98 15.81
CA ASN A 6 15.16 8.76 17.01
C ASN A 6 14.45 10.11 16.82
N SER A 7 13.76 10.62 17.82
CA SER A 7 12.99 11.85 17.73
C SER A 7 13.78 13.13 18.00
N GLU A 8 14.92 13.00 18.65
CA GLU A 8 15.78 14.13 19.07
C GLU A 8 16.70 14.68 17.97
N PRO A 9 17.35 13.83 17.10
CA PRO A 9 18.27 14.32 16.10
C PRO A 9 17.57 15.08 14.95
N THR A 10 18.37 15.79 14.20
CA THR A 10 17.96 16.40 12.93
C THR A 10 17.86 15.37 11.83
N ILE A 11 17.16 15.72 10.72
CA ILE A 11 17.06 14.86 9.54
C ILE A 11 18.46 14.47 9.03
N GLY A 12 19.39 15.43 8.95
CA GLY A 12 20.73 15.18 8.44
C GLY A 12 21.55 14.23 9.32
N GLU A 13 21.47 14.38 10.64
CA GLU A 13 22.14 13.49 11.59
C GLU A 13 21.60 12.06 11.51
N GLU A 14 20.27 11.91 11.44
CA GLU A 14 19.64 10.59 11.37
C GLU A 14 19.98 9.86 10.04
N MET A 15 20.06 10.59 8.92
CA MET A 15 20.48 10.00 7.65
C MET A 15 21.95 9.59 7.65
N LYS A 16 22.82 10.35 8.33
CA LYS A 16 24.24 9.99 8.51
C LYS A 16 24.41 8.74 9.35
N ASN A 17 23.51 8.49 10.32
CA ASN A 17 23.54 7.28 11.14
C ASN A 17 23.39 5.98 10.30
N ALA A 18 22.76 6.03 9.14
CA ALA A 18 22.71 4.90 8.21
C ALA A 18 24.11 4.47 7.72
N PHE A 19 25.08 5.38 7.77
CA PHE A 19 26.47 5.16 7.37
C PHE A 19 27.43 5.08 8.57
N ALA A 20 26.92 4.86 9.79
CA ALA A 20 27.76 4.85 11.01
C ALA A 20 29.05 3.99 10.85
N PRO A 21 29.02 2.74 10.31
CA PRO A 21 30.24 1.95 10.14
C PRO A 21 31.26 2.59 9.19
N LEU A 22 30.79 3.28 8.13
CA LEU A 22 31.67 3.98 7.20
C LEU A 22 32.24 5.26 7.79
N LEU A 23 31.46 5.99 8.58
CA LEU A 23 31.90 7.19 9.26
C LEU A 23 32.94 6.85 10.34
N GLU A 24 32.74 5.77 11.10
CA GLU A 24 33.76 5.23 12.02
C GLU A 24 35.05 4.85 11.32
N THR A 25 34.94 4.26 10.12
CA THR A 25 36.11 3.93 9.28
C THR A 25 36.86 5.21 8.87
N LEU A 26 36.12 6.23 8.43
CA LEU A 26 36.69 7.53 8.07
C LEU A 26 37.43 8.18 9.25
N ASP A 27 36.86 8.12 10.42
CA ASP A 27 37.48 8.69 11.64
C ASP A 27 38.74 7.91 12.04
N LYS A 28 38.77 6.59 11.91
CA LYS A 28 39.98 5.78 12.07
C LYS A 28 41.05 6.16 11.04
N MET A 29 40.68 6.33 9.78
CA MET A 29 41.61 6.78 8.72
C MET A 29 42.24 8.13 9.09
N LYS A 30 41.45 9.12 9.54
CA LYS A 30 41.97 10.43 9.98
C LYS A 30 42.93 10.32 11.17
N VAL A 31 42.63 9.41 12.11
CA VAL A 31 43.56 9.15 13.26
C VAL A 31 44.87 8.57 12.77
N LEU A 32 44.85 7.64 11.82
CA LEU A 32 46.06 7.06 11.22
C LEU A 32 46.84 8.09 10.42
N GLU A 33 46.17 8.94 9.61
CA GLU A 33 46.82 10.06 8.91
C GLU A 33 47.57 10.98 9.86
N LYS A 34 46.96 11.31 11.00
CA LYS A 34 47.62 12.13 12.03
C LYS A 34 48.83 11.43 12.66
N LYS A 35 48.72 10.11 12.95
CA LYS A 35 49.86 9.33 13.46
C LYS A 35 51.02 9.25 12.48
N MET A 36 50.71 9.12 11.16
CA MET A 36 51.76 9.15 10.08
C MET A 36 52.42 10.52 10.05
N ALA A 37 51.70 11.62 10.21
CA ALA A 37 52.23 12.97 10.24
C ALA A 37 53.12 13.25 11.48
N ASP A 38 52.78 12.62 12.61
CA ASP A 38 53.52 12.75 13.87
C ASP A 38 54.76 11.82 13.96
N GLY A 39 55.09 11.04 12.91
CA GLY A 39 56.33 10.24 12.84
C GLY A 39 56.23 8.83 13.46
N GLY A 40 55.07 8.23 13.49
CA GLY A 40 54.84 6.83 13.91
C GLY A 40 55.45 5.80 12.96
N ASP A 41 55.39 4.51 13.36
CA ASP A 41 55.88 3.39 12.54
C ASP A 41 55.09 3.32 11.20
N ILE A 42 55.79 3.75 10.14
CA ILE A 42 55.14 4.07 8.86
C ILE A 42 54.62 2.81 8.17
N ASP A 43 55.28 1.66 8.30
CA ASP A 43 54.97 0.46 7.54
C ASP A 43 53.64 -0.18 8.03
N ASP A 44 53.45 -0.41 9.32
CA ASP A 44 52.23 -1.00 9.88
C ASP A 44 51.03 -0.04 9.77
N ILE A 45 51.24 1.25 10.01
CA ILE A 45 50.17 2.27 9.90
C ILE A 45 49.71 2.43 8.45
N SER A 46 50.63 2.38 7.49
CA SER A 46 50.31 2.49 6.07
C SER A 46 49.50 1.29 5.56
N HIS A 47 49.80 0.08 6.05
CA HIS A 47 49.04 -1.12 5.67
C HIS A 47 47.60 -1.05 6.20
N GLU A 48 47.44 -0.71 7.49
CA GLU A 48 46.10 -0.53 8.09
C GLU A 48 45.28 0.57 7.35
N TYR A 49 45.91 1.70 7.05
CA TYR A 49 45.27 2.78 6.29
C TYR A 49 44.84 2.32 4.89
N ALA A 50 45.67 1.57 4.18
CA ALA A 50 45.36 1.07 2.85
C ALA A 50 44.13 0.11 2.87
N GLU A 51 44.03 -0.77 3.88
CA GLU A 51 42.89 -1.66 4.05
C GLU A 51 41.61 -0.87 4.32
N LEU A 52 41.64 0.09 5.27
CA LEU A 52 40.49 0.93 5.58
C LEU A 52 40.06 1.81 4.41
N SER A 53 41.03 2.37 3.68
CA SER A 53 40.77 3.16 2.46
C SER A 53 40.11 2.33 1.38
N SER A 54 40.63 1.12 1.12
CA SER A 54 40.01 0.19 0.18
C SER A 54 38.60 -0.20 0.56
N TYR A 55 38.35 -0.47 1.84
CA TYR A 55 37.01 -0.76 2.36
C TYR A 55 36.05 0.42 2.19
N PHE A 56 36.53 1.66 2.49
CA PHE A 56 35.76 2.87 2.38
C PHE A 56 35.41 3.22 0.92
N GLU A 57 36.39 3.10 0.02
CA GLU A 57 36.20 3.31 -1.41
C GLU A 57 35.25 2.29 -2.06
N ALA A 58 35.41 1.00 -1.70
CA ALA A 58 34.57 -0.07 -2.22
C ALA A 58 33.07 0.12 -1.89
N ARG A 59 32.76 0.93 -0.87
CA ARG A 59 31.38 1.27 -0.44
C ARG A 59 30.97 2.70 -0.80
N ASP A 60 31.68 3.35 -1.71
CA ASP A 60 31.42 4.74 -2.12
C ASP A 60 31.41 5.74 -0.95
N GLY A 61 32.26 5.55 0.07
CA GLY A 61 32.27 6.36 1.28
C GLY A 61 32.43 7.87 1.04
N TYR A 62 33.17 8.27 -0.01
CA TYR A 62 33.29 9.69 -0.39
C TYR A 62 32.00 10.30 -0.96
N ARG A 63 30.97 9.50 -1.27
CA ARG A 63 29.71 9.95 -1.85
C ARG A 63 28.53 9.92 -0.88
N ILE A 64 28.77 9.74 0.42
CA ILE A 64 27.74 9.64 1.47
C ILE A 64 26.78 10.83 1.38
N ASP A 65 27.28 12.07 1.40
CA ASP A 65 26.43 13.26 1.36
C ASP A 65 25.62 13.37 0.04
N VAL A 66 26.18 12.90 -1.07
CA VAL A 66 25.48 12.87 -2.35
C VAL A 66 24.36 11.83 -2.32
N LYS A 67 24.61 10.62 -1.80
CA LYS A 67 23.60 9.57 -1.63
C LYS A 67 22.45 10.03 -0.72
N ILE A 68 22.79 10.64 0.44
CA ILE A 68 21.80 11.21 1.36
C ILE A 68 20.92 12.24 0.63
N LYS A 69 21.55 13.19 -0.06
CA LYS A 69 20.82 14.25 -0.78
C LYS A 69 19.93 13.68 -1.90
N GLN A 70 20.41 12.67 -2.62
CA GLN A 70 19.66 12.01 -3.69
C GLN A 70 18.41 11.30 -3.14
N VAL A 71 18.56 10.52 -2.05
CA VAL A 71 17.44 9.80 -1.44
C VAL A 71 16.45 10.76 -0.79
N LEU A 72 16.92 11.79 -0.07
CA LEU A 72 16.05 12.80 0.52
C LEU A 72 15.24 13.56 -0.54
N ASN A 73 15.88 13.93 -1.66
CA ASN A 73 15.18 14.58 -2.77
C ASN A 73 14.11 13.65 -3.35
N GLY A 74 14.44 12.40 -3.62
CA GLY A 74 13.50 11.40 -4.15
C GLY A 74 12.34 11.11 -3.21
N MET A 75 12.56 11.16 -1.91
CA MET A 75 11.54 10.95 -0.88
C MET A 75 10.75 12.22 -0.53
N GLY A 76 10.89 13.30 -1.31
CA GLY A 76 10.12 14.53 -1.17
C GLY A 76 10.60 15.46 -0.07
N PHE A 77 11.87 15.35 0.37
CA PHE A 77 12.50 16.25 1.35
C PHE A 77 13.42 17.31 0.71
N GLY A 78 13.43 17.43 -0.61
CA GLY A 78 14.37 18.29 -1.33
C GLY A 78 14.34 19.78 -0.93
N SER A 79 13.18 20.28 -0.52
CA SER A 79 12.99 21.65 0.00
C SER A 79 13.03 21.74 1.52
N THR A 80 13.16 20.61 2.23
CA THR A 80 13.16 20.59 3.70
C THR A 80 14.59 20.78 4.21
N PRO A 81 14.84 21.74 5.12
CA PRO A 81 16.15 21.92 5.72
C PRO A 81 16.58 20.65 6.47
N THR A 82 17.83 20.23 6.30
CA THR A 82 18.37 19.01 6.92
C THR A 82 18.64 19.17 8.42
N ASP A 83 18.66 20.40 8.93
CA ASP A 83 18.75 20.76 10.35
C ASP A 83 17.40 20.72 11.10
N ARG A 84 16.29 20.46 10.35
CA ARG A 84 14.97 20.31 10.96
C ARG A 84 14.91 19.07 11.86
N VAL A 85 14.40 19.26 13.08
CA VAL A 85 14.28 18.19 14.09
C VAL A 85 13.16 17.23 13.72
N ILE A 86 13.41 15.93 13.85
CA ILE A 86 12.47 14.86 13.45
C ILE A 86 11.16 14.91 14.23
N SER A 87 11.18 15.33 15.50
CA SER A 87 9.96 15.45 16.32
C SER A 87 8.91 16.38 15.70
N THR A 88 9.33 17.38 14.92
CA THR A 88 8.47 18.38 14.28
C THR A 88 7.82 17.88 12.98
N LEU A 89 8.19 16.69 12.50
CA LEU A 89 7.65 16.09 11.30
C LEU A 89 6.26 15.48 11.56
N SER A 90 5.39 15.56 10.56
CA SER A 90 4.12 14.82 10.55
C SER A 90 4.34 13.30 10.50
N GLY A 91 3.31 12.52 10.85
CA GLY A 91 3.39 11.05 10.79
C GLY A 91 3.80 10.51 9.42
N GLY A 92 3.24 11.07 8.35
CA GLY A 92 3.59 10.68 6.97
C GLY A 92 5.03 11.08 6.59
N GLU A 93 5.52 12.25 7.03
CA GLU A 93 6.93 12.64 6.84
C GLU A 93 7.86 11.70 7.59
N LYS A 94 7.53 11.32 8.83
CA LYS A 94 8.32 10.36 9.61
C LYS A 94 8.40 8.99 8.93
N THR A 95 7.29 8.51 8.39
CA THR A 95 7.26 7.23 7.65
C THR A 95 8.14 7.29 6.40
N ARG A 96 8.06 8.37 5.62
CA ARG A 96 8.92 8.58 4.44
C ARG A 96 10.39 8.70 4.82
N LEU A 97 10.72 9.40 5.90
CA LEU A 97 12.08 9.53 6.38
C LEU A 97 12.66 8.19 6.86
N ALA A 98 11.85 7.37 7.56
CA ALA A 98 12.24 6.02 7.95
C ALA A 98 12.53 5.13 6.74
N LEU A 99 11.70 5.21 5.71
CA LEU A 99 11.95 4.51 4.46
C LEU A 99 13.24 5.00 3.79
N ALA A 100 13.48 6.32 3.74
CA ALA A 100 14.72 6.91 3.23
C ALA A 100 15.97 6.34 3.91
N LYS A 101 15.93 6.24 5.26
CA LYS A 101 17.01 5.65 6.05
C LYS A 101 17.28 4.20 5.66
N LEU A 102 16.23 3.36 5.59
CA LEU A 102 16.33 1.95 5.19
C LEU A 102 16.92 1.79 3.77
N LEU A 103 16.57 2.69 2.85
CA LEU A 103 17.13 2.66 1.49
C LEU A 103 18.63 3.03 1.48
N LEU A 104 19.07 3.95 2.36
CA LEU A 104 20.48 4.33 2.49
C LEU A 104 21.34 3.23 3.14
N GLU A 105 20.77 2.42 4.02
CA GLU A 105 21.44 1.27 4.65
C GLU A 105 21.76 0.15 3.66
N GLU A 106 21.10 0.11 2.52
CA GLU A 106 21.29 -0.87 1.44
C GLU A 106 21.37 -2.33 1.96
N PRO A 107 20.41 -2.83 2.79
CA PRO A 107 20.48 -4.18 3.35
C PRO A 107 20.42 -5.26 2.27
N ASN A 108 20.97 -6.45 2.54
CA ASN A 108 20.87 -7.59 1.61
C ASN A 108 19.43 -8.07 1.39
N LEU A 109 18.55 -7.86 2.35
CA LEU A 109 17.12 -8.14 2.29
C LEU A 109 16.33 -6.94 2.81
N LEU A 110 15.53 -6.34 1.94
CA LEU A 110 14.62 -5.24 2.24
C LEU A 110 13.20 -5.78 2.35
N ILE A 111 12.54 -5.55 3.49
CA ILE A 111 11.14 -5.94 3.72
C ILE A 111 10.30 -4.68 3.84
N LEU A 112 9.31 -4.53 2.97
CA LEU A 112 8.42 -3.37 2.88
C LEU A 112 6.97 -3.80 3.04
N ASP A 113 6.28 -3.18 4.00
CA ASP A 113 4.86 -3.38 4.24
C ASP A 113 4.10 -2.09 3.90
N GLU A 114 3.26 -2.15 2.85
CA GLU A 114 2.51 -1.03 2.30
C GLU A 114 3.36 0.25 2.08
N PRO A 115 4.51 0.16 1.37
CA PRO A 115 5.43 1.29 1.24
C PRO A 115 4.87 2.46 0.43
N THR A 116 3.80 2.23 -0.33
CA THR A 116 3.13 3.24 -1.16
C THR A 116 2.22 4.16 -0.36
N ASN A 117 1.88 3.79 0.89
CA ASN A 117 1.05 4.62 1.74
C ASN A 117 1.75 5.95 2.06
N HIS A 118 1.01 7.04 2.01
CA HIS A 118 1.49 8.40 2.27
C HIS A 118 2.51 8.97 1.27
N LEU A 119 2.79 8.25 0.15
CA LEU A 119 3.60 8.78 -0.93
C LEU A 119 2.73 9.58 -1.92
N ASP A 120 3.27 10.66 -2.43
CA ASP A 120 2.71 11.32 -3.60
C ASP A 120 3.24 10.65 -4.89
N PHE A 121 2.69 11.07 -6.02
CA PHE A 121 2.98 10.44 -7.29
C PHE A 121 4.47 10.54 -7.69
N GLU A 122 5.11 11.68 -7.42
CA GLU A 122 6.53 11.89 -7.77
C GLU A 122 7.45 11.01 -6.92
N THR A 123 7.21 10.98 -5.61
CA THR A 123 7.93 10.12 -4.67
C THR A 123 7.72 8.64 -4.99
N LEU A 124 6.50 8.24 -5.37
CA LEU A 124 6.20 6.87 -5.77
C LEU A 124 6.97 6.46 -7.03
N MET A 125 6.97 7.31 -8.07
CA MET A 125 7.73 7.03 -9.30
C MET A 125 9.24 6.89 -9.03
N TRP A 126 9.78 7.77 -8.19
CA TRP A 126 11.19 7.70 -7.81
C TRP A 126 11.48 6.39 -7.05
N LEU A 127 10.61 5.99 -6.11
CA LEU A 127 10.76 4.74 -5.35
C LEU A 127 10.72 3.51 -6.27
N GLU A 128 9.79 3.48 -7.24
CA GLU A 128 9.72 2.42 -8.24
C GLU A 128 11.05 2.25 -8.99
N ASP A 129 11.62 3.36 -9.46
CA ASP A 129 12.87 3.33 -10.23
C ASP A 129 14.07 2.95 -9.34
N TYR A 130 14.10 3.42 -8.10
CA TYR A 130 15.11 3.04 -7.11
C TYR A 130 15.09 1.53 -6.84
N LEU A 131 13.90 0.98 -6.55
CA LEU A 131 13.74 -0.44 -6.23
C LEU A 131 14.02 -1.37 -7.41
N LYS A 132 13.76 -0.95 -8.65
CA LYS A 132 14.18 -1.71 -9.85
C LYS A 132 15.70 -1.88 -9.95
N GLY A 133 16.46 -0.87 -9.51
CA GLY A 133 17.93 -0.90 -9.49
C GLY A 133 18.52 -1.54 -8.25
N TYR A 134 17.69 -1.96 -7.29
CA TYR A 134 18.16 -2.48 -6.01
C TYR A 134 18.87 -3.83 -6.18
N LYS A 135 20.08 -3.96 -5.62
CA LYS A 135 20.91 -5.16 -5.77
C LYS A 135 20.56 -6.29 -4.80
N GLY A 136 19.99 -5.97 -3.66
CA GLY A 136 19.55 -6.92 -2.65
C GLY A 136 18.22 -7.59 -2.99
N ALA A 137 17.80 -8.55 -2.18
CA ALA A 137 16.47 -9.13 -2.26
C ALA A 137 15.42 -8.18 -1.65
N ILE A 138 14.22 -8.17 -2.23
CA ILE A 138 13.11 -7.36 -1.74
C ILE A 138 11.89 -8.25 -1.50
N ILE A 139 11.23 -8.10 -0.35
CA ILE A 139 9.91 -8.65 -0.07
C ILE A 139 8.95 -7.46 0.14
N ILE A 140 7.88 -7.42 -0.64
CA ILE A 140 6.91 -6.33 -0.59
C ILE A 140 5.52 -6.90 -0.32
N VAL A 141 4.81 -6.30 0.64
CA VAL A 141 3.37 -6.43 0.81
C VAL A 141 2.75 -5.12 0.32
N SER A 142 1.85 -5.17 -0.64
CA SER A 142 1.13 -3.97 -1.13
C SER A 142 -0.19 -4.33 -1.79
N HIS A 143 -1.16 -3.42 -1.67
CA HIS A 143 -2.42 -3.44 -2.41
C HIS A 143 -2.34 -2.66 -3.73
N ASP A 144 -1.27 -1.94 -3.97
CA ASP A 144 -1.04 -1.20 -5.22
C ASP A 144 -0.55 -2.15 -6.33
N ARG A 145 -1.50 -2.53 -7.18
CA ARG A 145 -1.24 -3.44 -8.32
C ARG A 145 -0.28 -2.86 -9.34
N TYR A 146 -0.30 -1.54 -9.52
CA TYR A 146 0.59 -0.85 -10.46
C TYR A 146 2.03 -0.89 -9.97
N PHE A 147 2.23 -0.57 -8.70
CA PHE A 147 3.53 -0.66 -8.04
C PHE A 147 4.09 -2.07 -8.08
N LEU A 148 3.30 -3.10 -7.69
CA LEU A 148 3.71 -4.50 -7.75
C LEU A 148 4.10 -4.93 -9.17
N ASN A 149 3.34 -4.47 -10.18
CA ASN A 149 3.62 -4.79 -11.59
C ASN A 149 4.94 -4.20 -12.09
N LYS A 150 5.36 -3.08 -11.53
CA LYS A 150 6.58 -2.37 -11.91
C LYS A 150 7.84 -2.91 -11.24
N VAL A 151 7.73 -3.34 -9.99
CA VAL A 151 8.88 -3.65 -9.12
C VAL A 151 9.08 -5.16 -8.96
N CYS A 152 8.00 -5.95 -8.88
CA CYS A 152 8.10 -7.36 -8.54
C CYS A 152 8.38 -8.25 -9.76
N THR A 153 9.28 -9.22 -9.58
CA THR A 153 9.60 -10.27 -10.55
C THR A 153 8.97 -11.62 -10.20
N ARG A 154 8.35 -11.70 -9.03
CA ARG A 154 7.66 -12.89 -8.52
C ARG A 154 6.56 -12.45 -7.57
N ILE A 155 5.37 -13.03 -7.70
CA ILE A 155 4.23 -12.79 -6.81
C ILE A 155 3.99 -14.04 -5.98
N CYS A 156 3.83 -13.85 -4.67
CA CYS A 156 3.44 -14.89 -3.73
C CYS A 156 2.01 -14.57 -3.22
N GLU A 157 1.09 -15.47 -3.48
CA GLU A 157 -0.30 -15.34 -3.05
C GLU A 157 -0.57 -16.24 -1.84
N ILE A 158 -1.20 -15.68 -0.82
CA ILE A 158 -1.69 -16.43 0.34
C ILE A 158 -3.20 -16.58 0.19
N GLU A 159 -3.68 -17.80 0.02
CA GLU A 159 -5.09 -18.12 -0.10
C GLU A 159 -5.41 -19.39 0.67
N GLN A 160 -6.44 -19.38 1.51
CA GLN A 160 -6.85 -20.54 2.34
C GLN A 160 -5.70 -21.18 3.15
N GLY A 161 -4.79 -20.37 3.69
CA GLY A 161 -3.63 -20.84 4.46
C GLY A 161 -2.53 -21.51 3.63
N ARG A 162 -2.61 -21.45 2.28
CA ARG A 162 -1.57 -21.95 1.37
C ARG A 162 -0.87 -20.78 0.71
N LEU A 163 0.45 -20.88 0.56
CA LEU A 163 1.28 -19.95 -0.18
C LEU A 163 1.56 -20.50 -1.58
N THR A 164 1.15 -19.78 -2.60
CA THR A 164 1.42 -20.14 -3.99
C THR A 164 2.30 -19.08 -4.64
N SER A 165 3.37 -19.51 -5.32
CA SER A 165 4.34 -18.62 -5.98
C SER A 165 4.15 -18.63 -7.50
N TYR A 166 4.11 -17.44 -8.08
CA TYR A 166 3.97 -17.20 -9.52
C TYR A 166 5.18 -16.41 -10.02
N ARG A 167 5.79 -16.83 -11.11
CA ARG A 167 6.90 -16.10 -11.74
C ARG A 167 6.37 -15.00 -12.64
N GLY A 168 7.02 -13.85 -12.60
CA GLY A 168 6.66 -12.69 -13.39
C GLY A 168 6.07 -11.57 -12.54
N ASP A 169 5.59 -10.54 -13.22
CA ASP A 169 4.92 -9.38 -12.65
C ASP A 169 3.46 -9.68 -12.24
N TYR A 170 2.78 -8.66 -11.72
CA TYR A 170 1.39 -8.81 -11.29
C TYR A 170 0.42 -9.18 -12.44
N SER A 171 0.66 -8.67 -13.65
CA SER A 171 -0.15 -9.01 -14.84
C SER A 171 0.02 -10.47 -15.23
N SER A 172 1.25 -10.96 -15.24
CA SER A 172 1.58 -12.37 -15.48
C SER A 172 0.96 -13.31 -14.44
N TYR A 173 0.98 -12.90 -13.16
CA TYR A 173 0.31 -13.61 -12.08
C TYR A 173 -1.19 -13.79 -12.34
N LEU A 174 -1.90 -12.73 -12.74
CA LEU A 174 -3.35 -12.80 -13.01
C LEU A 174 -3.67 -13.82 -14.12
N VAL A 175 -2.87 -13.85 -15.18
CA VAL A 175 -3.04 -14.81 -16.28
C VAL A 175 -2.80 -16.24 -15.78
N GLN A 176 -1.69 -16.47 -15.08
CA GLN A 176 -1.34 -17.80 -14.55
C GLN A 176 -2.40 -18.29 -13.53
N LYS A 177 -2.86 -17.41 -12.62
CA LYS A 177 -3.91 -17.75 -11.66
C LYS A 177 -5.19 -18.17 -12.36
N LYS A 178 -5.63 -17.41 -13.38
CA LYS A 178 -6.83 -17.76 -14.17
C LYS A 178 -6.68 -19.12 -14.82
N MET A 179 -5.56 -19.37 -15.49
CA MET A 179 -5.29 -20.67 -16.14
C MET A 179 -5.28 -21.83 -15.14
N ASN A 180 -4.65 -21.65 -13.99
CA ASN A 180 -4.61 -22.67 -12.95
C ASN A 180 -5.99 -22.95 -12.37
N SER A 181 -6.80 -21.93 -12.12
CA SER A 181 -8.17 -22.07 -11.60
C SER A 181 -9.09 -22.78 -12.63
N GLU A 182 -8.96 -22.45 -13.91
CA GLU A 182 -9.73 -23.12 -14.97
C GLU A 182 -9.32 -24.60 -15.11
N ARG A 183 -8.04 -24.91 -15.00
CA ARG A 183 -7.54 -26.30 -15.01
C ARG A 183 -8.08 -27.07 -13.83
N GLN A 184 -7.91 -26.52 -12.61
CA GLN A 184 -8.38 -27.16 -11.37
C GLN A 184 -9.90 -27.38 -11.40
N LEU A 185 -10.67 -26.44 -11.98
CA LEU A 185 -12.12 -26.62 -12.11
C LEU A 185 -12.46 -27.80 -13.02
N LYS A 186 -11.78 -27.93 -14.17
CA LYS A 186 -11.97 -29.08 -15.07
C LYS A 186 -11.61 -30.40 -14.41
N GLU A 187 -10.49 -30.45 -13.68
CA GLU A 187 -10.06 -31.64 -12.94
C GLU A 187 -11.07 -31.99 -11.84
N TYR A 188 -11.56 -31.00 -11.08
CA TYR A 188 -12.61 -31.17 -10.07
C TYR A 188 -13.91 -31.73 -10.71
N GLU A 189 -14.40 -31.13 -11.78
CA GLU A 189 -15.64 -31.58 -12.46
C GLU A 189 -15.49 -33.02 -13.00
N ALA A 190 -14.34 -33.36 -13.58
CA ALA A 190 -14.06 -34.69 -14.05
C ALA A 190 -14.05 -35.71 -12.89
N GLN A 191 -13.36 -35.37 -11.78
CA GLN A 191 -13.35 -36.21 -10.58
C GLN A 191 -14.74 -36.38 -9.97
N GLN A 192 -15.54 -35.30 -9.86
CA GLN A 192 -16.91 -35.41 -9.35
C GLN A 192 -17.80 -36.33 -10.19
N LYS A 193 -17.65 -36.30 -11.52
CA LYS A 193 -18.35 -37.21 -12.41
C LYS A 193 -17.92 -38.67 -12.20
N GLU A 194 -16.66 -38.92 -11.95
CA GLU A 194 -16.14 -40.26 -11.66
C GLU A 194 -16.63 -40.76 -10.30
N ILE A 195 -16.53 -39.93 -9.26
CA ILE A 195 -17.05 -40.21 -7.93
C ILE A 195 -18.54 -40.55 -7.99
N ALA A 196 -19.36 -39.74 -8.64
CA ALA A 196 -20.79 -39.97 -8.77
C ALA A 196 -21.11 -41.33 -9.47
N LYS A 197 -20.35 -41.69 -10.51
CA LYS A 197 -20.50 -43.00 -11.19
C LYS A 197 -20.15 -44.15 -10.24
N LEU A 198 -19.09 -44.03 -9.46
CA LEU A 198 -18.66 -45.07 -8.49
C LEU A 198 -19.69 -45.21 -7.37
N GLU A 199 -20.18 -44.09 -6.84
CA GLU A 199 -21.22 -44.06 -5.79
C GLU A 199 -22.53 -44.68 -6.28
N ASP A 200 -22.99 -44.34 -7.47
CA ASP A 200 -24.22 -44.94 -8.08
C ASP A 200 -24.06 -46.44 -8.28
N TYR A 201 -22.89 -46.87 -8.76
CA TYR A 201 -22.63 -48.31 -8.91
C TYR A 201 -22.65 -49.05 -7.58
N VAL A 202 -22.00 -48.49 -6.55
CA VAL A 202 -21.97 -49.05 -5.21
C VAL A 202 -23.38 -49.14 -4.64
N ALA A 203 -24.13 -48.03 -4.71
CA ALA A 203 -25.54 -48.01 -4.23
C ALA A 203 -26.42 -49.07 -4.83
N LYS A 204 -26.32 -49.31 -6.15
CA LYS A 204 -27.14 -50.28 -6.88
C LYS A 204 -26.72 -51.74 -6.66
N ASN A 205 -25.47 -52.01 -6.35
CA ASN A 205 -24.91 -53.36 -6.39
C ASN A 205 -24.41 -53.89 -5.03
N LEU A 206 -24.41 -53.11 -3.96
CA LEU A 206 -23.89 -53.51 -2.66
C LEU A 206 -24.73 -54.62 -2.03
N VAL A 207 -26.05 -54.60 -2.21
CA VAL A 207 -27.01 -55.56 -1.59
C VAL A 207 -27.11 -56.86 -2.35
N ARG A 208 -26.74 -56.94 -3.62
CA ARG A 208 -26.86 -58.14 -4.46
C ARG A 208 -25.67 -59.08 -4.21
N ALA A 209 -25.94 -60.32 -3.83
CA ALA A 209 -24.91 -61.34 -3.51
C ALA A 209 -23.88 -61.54 -4.63
N SER A 210 -24.31 -61.54 -5.91
CA SER A 210 -23.49 -61.77 -7.10
C SER A 210 -22.52 -60.59 -7.40
N THR A 211 -22.88 -59.36 -7.04
CA THR A 211 -22.11 -58.12 -7.36
C THR A 211 -21.46 -57.45 -6.14
N SER A 212 -21.79 -57.91 -4.93
CA SER A 212 -21.35 -57.30 -3.68
C SER A 212 -19.82 -57.21 -3.58
N LYS A 213 -19.05 -58.22 -4.03
CA LYS A 213 -17.60 -58.24 -4.00
C LYS A 213 -17.01 -57.09 -4.87
N MET A 214 -17.56 -56.89 -6.04
CA MET A 214 -17.14 -55.76 -6.94
C MET A 214 -17.57 -54.43 -6.40
N ALA A 215 -18.76 -54.31 -5.80
CA ALA A 215 -19.22 -53.09 -5.16
C ALA A 215 -18.31 -52.69 -3.98
N LYS A 216 -17.91 -53.62 -3.14
CA LYS A 216 -16.93 -53.38 -2.05
C LYS A 216 -15.57 -52.95 -2.57
N SER A 217 -15.07 -53.52 -3.68
CA SER A 217 -13.83 -53.08 -4.32
C SER A 217 -13.90 -51.62 -4.79
N ARG A 218 -15.04 -51.22 -5.39
CA ARG A 218 -15.24 -49.84 -5.80
C ARG A 218 -15.45 -48.85 -4.64
N GLN A 219 -16.06 -49.33 -3.54
CA GLN A 219 -16.11 -48.58 -2.30
C GLN A 219 -14.71 -48.29 -1.78
N HIS A 220 -13.81 -49.26 -1.75
CA HIS A 220 -12.41 -49.02 -1.37
C HIS A 220 -11.65 -48.11 -2.31
N MET A 221 -12.02 -48.08 -3.61
CA MET A 221 -11.47 -47.06 -4.55
C MET A 221 -11.94 -45.67 -4.16
N LEU A 222 -13.23 -45.48 -3.87
CA LEU A 222 -13.79 -44.19 -3.41
C LEU A 222 -13.12 -43.70 -2.13
N ASP A 223 -12.88 -44.61 -1.17
CA ASP A 223 -12.25 -44.27 0.11
C ASP A 223 -10.78 -43.81 -0.03
N ARG A 224 -10.12 -44.19 -1.15
CA ARG A 224 -8.73 -43.83 -1.47
C ARG A 224 -8.59 -42.63 -2.38
N ILE A 225 -9.67 -42.11 -2.94
CA ILE A 225 -9.62 -40.95 -3.82
C ILE A 225 -9.28 -39.68 -2.99
N GLU A 226 -8.13 -39.07 -3.25
CA GLU A 226 -7.84 -37.75 -2.77
C GLU A 226 -8.76 -36.75 -3.48
N ARG A 227 -9.62 -36.09 -2.70
CA ARG A 227 -10.60 -35.17 -3.25
C ARG A 227 -9.93 -33.86 -3.61
N ILE A 228 -10.14 -33.42 -4.86
CA ILE A 228 -9.70 -32.13 -5.35
C ILE A 228 -10.66 -31.08 -4.79
N ASP A 229 -10.11 -30.05 -4.15
CA ASP A 229 -10.90 -28.91 -3.69
C ASP A 229 -11.43 -28.10 -4.87
N LYS A 230 -12.68 -27.67 -4.77
CA LYS A 230 -13.24 -26.76 -5.77
C LYS A 230 -12.50 -25.44 -5.72
N PRO A 231 -11.95 -24.95 -6.86
CA PRO A 231 -11.27 -23.68 -6.87
C PRO A 231 -12.23 -22.55 -6.48
N LEU A 232 -11.73 -21.58 -5.73
CA LEU A 232 -12.48 -20.35 -5.46
C LEU A 232 -12.62 -19.58 -6.78
N MET A 233 -13.81 -19.61 -7.32
CA MET A 233 -14.14 -18.70 -8.40
C MET A 233 -14.41 -17.35 -7.78
N TYR A 234 -13.55 -16.37 -8.04
CA TYR A 234 -13.85 -15.02 -7.63
C TYR A 234 -15.23 -14.63 -8.16
N SER A 235 -16.11 -14.30 -7.24
CA SER A 235 -17.39 -13.70 -7.61
C SER A 235 -17.12 -12.47 -8.47
N LYS A 236 -17.95 -12.24 -9.47
CA LYS A 236 -17.87 -10.99 -10.25
C LYS A 236 -17.78 -9.81 -9.31
N PRO A 237 -16.94 -8.81 -9.59
CA PRO A 237 -16.83 -7.65 -8.74
C PRO A 237 -18.21 -7.09 -8.43
N PRO A 238 -18.47 -6.64 -7.20
CA PRO A 238 -19.76 -6.12 -6.83
C PRO A 238 -20.18 -4.99 -7.78
N LYS A 239 -21.35 -5.10 -8.35
CA LYS A 239 -21.93 -4.04 -9.15
C LYS A 239 -22.62 -3.06 -8.21
N ILE A 240 -21.93 -2.03 -7.81
CA ILE A 240 -22.51 -0.93 -7.03
C ILE A 240 -23.14 0.03 -8.05
N LYS A 241 -24.45 0.15 -8.02
CA LYS A 241 -25.16 1.19 -8.76
C LYS A 241 -25.39 2.36 -7.82
N LEU A 242 -24.84 3.50 -8.20
CA LEU A 242 -25.11 4.78 -7.53
C LEU A 242 -26.22 5.46 -8.32
N GLU A 243 -27.39 5.57 -7.72
CA GLU A 243 -28.56 6.20 -8.32
C GLU A 243 -28.93 7.45 -7.51
N TYR A 244 -29.46 8.44 -8.16
CA TYR A 244 -29.97 9.65 -7.52
C TYR A 244 -31.49 9.73 -7.71
N ASP A 245 -32.20 10.19 -6.68
CA ASP A 245 -33.67 10.29 -6.72
C ASP A 245 -34.15 11.35 -7.70
N ILE A 246 -33.40 12.46 -7.80
CA ILE A 246 -33.71 13.58 -8.68
C ILE A 246 -32.44 13.91 -9.47
N GLU A 247 -32.58 14.02 -10.78
CA GLU A 247 -31.44 14.32 -11.64
C GLU A 247 -30.88 15.71 -11.35
N PRO A 248 -29.59 15.85 -11.03
CA PRO A 248 -28.95 17.14 -10.80
C PRO A 248 -28.80 17.92 -12.12
N THR A 249 -28.61 19.21 -12.03
CA THR A 249 -28.29 20.06 -13.17
C THR A 249 -27.01 19.63 -13.88
N LYS A 250 -26.78 20.14 -15.10
CA LYS A 250 -25.58 19.79 -15.90
C LYS A 250 -24.29 20.26 -15.24
N ASP A 251 -24.26 21.47 -14.69
CA ASP A 251 -23.15 21.99 -13.92
C ASP A 251 -23.39 21.62 -12.46
N ILE A 252 -22.46 20.84 -11.87
CA ILE A 252 -22.55 20.31 -10.52
C ILE A 252 -21.97 21.30 -9.52
N VAL A 253 -20.74 21.75 -9.73
CA VAL A 253 -20.09 22.75 -8.91
C VAL A 253 -19.24 23.65 -9.77
N ARG A 254 -19.33 24.95 -9.54
CA ARG A 254 -18.51 25.96 -10.18
C ARG A 254 -17.82 26.80 -9.12
N VAL A 255 -16.52 26.82 -9.16
CA VAL A 255 -15.63 27.62 -8.31
C VAL A 255 -14.98 28.68 -9.21
N VAL A 256 -15.06 29.91 -8.84
CA VAL A 256 -14.53 31.02 -9.62
C VAL A 256 -13.70 31.93 -8.72
N ASP A 257 -12.44 32.03 -9.01
CA ASP A 257 -11.48 32.95 -8.40
C ASP A 257 -11.44 32.91 -6.86
N CYS A 258 -11.54 31.69 -6.29
CA CYS A 258 -11.53 31.51 -4.86
C CYS A 258 -10.09 31.33 -4.35
N PRO A 259 -9.60 32.16 -3.43
CA PRO A 259 -8.34 31.91 -2.75
C PRO A 259 -8.50 30.77 -1.72
N LEU A 260 -7.48 29.96 -1.57
CA LEU A 260 -7.40 28.93 -0.52
C LEU A 260 -6.41 29.37 0.55
N VAL A 261 -6.94 29.78 1.67
CA VAL A 261 -6.19 30.16 2.86
C VAL A 261 -6.47 29.16 3.97
N VAL A 262 -5.44 28.68 4.66
CA VAL A 262 -5.54 27.74 5.78
C VAL A 262 -4.86 28.32 7.01
N GLY A 263 -5.32 27.93 8.21
CA GLY A 263 -4.83 28.45 9.49
C GLY A 263 -5.68 29.60 10.01
N GLU A 264 -5.45 29.98 11.27
CA GLU A 264 -6.15 31.06 11.96
C GLU A 264 -5.18 32.14 12.44
N GLY A 265 -5.63 33.37 12.47
CA GLY A 265 -4.87 34.51 13.04
C GLY A 265 -3.54 34.76 12.32
N ALA A 266 -2.43 34.74 13.07
CA ALA A 266 -1.09 35.01 12.55
C ALA A 266 -0.49 33.83 11.74
N ASP A 267 -1.06 32.62 11.87
CA ASP A 267 -0.61 31.41 11.15
C ASP A 267 -1.33 31.20 9.83
N LYS A 268 -2.05 32.20 9.34
CA LYS A 268 -2.71 32.14 8.03
C LYS A 268 -1.68 31.95 6.92
N LYS A 269 -1.87 30.87 6.14
CA LYS A 269 -1.04 30.56 4.98
C LYS A 269 -1.91 30.48 3.74
N GLU A 270 -1.64 31.31 2.77
CA GLU A 270 -2.25 31.23 1.45
C GLU A 270 -1.60 30.08 0.66
N LEU A 271 -2.40 29.04 0.34
CA LEU A 271 -1.94 27.89 -0.43
C LEU A 271 -2.18 28.08 -1.94
N ILE A 272 -3.31 28.70 -2.31
CA ILE A 272 -3.70 28.95 -3.69
C ILE A 272 -4.28 30.37 -3.78
N LYS A 273 -3.74 31.18 -4.68
CA LYS A 273 -4.18 32.57 -4.87
C LYS A 273 -5.55 32.67 -5.53
N SER A 274 -5.81 31.84 -6.52
CA SER A 274 -7.06 31.83 -7.27
C SER A 274 -7.34 30.40 -7.75
N LEU A 275 -8.39 29.80 -7.23
CA LEU A 275 -8.90 28.51 -7.67
C LEU A 275 -10.11 28.76 -8.59
N THR A 276 -10.00 28.30 -9.83
CA THR A 276 -11.14 28.31 -10.77
C THR A 276 -11.29 26.91 -11.36
N MET A 277 -12.45 26.30 -11.15
CA MET A 277 -12.78 25.00 -11.70
C MET A 277 -14.29 24.87 -11.91
N ASN A 278 -14.68 24.04 -12.87
CA ASN A 278 -16.07 23.66 -13.10
C ASN A 278 -16.15 22.16 -13.27
N VAL A 279 -17.07 21.53 -12.55
CA VAL A 279 -17.32 20.08 -12.64
C VAL A 279 -18.74 19.86 -13.14
N ARG A 280 -18.86 19.09 -14.20
CA ARG A 280 -20.14 18.76 -14.82
C ARG A 280 -20.60 17.36 -14.46
N ARG A 281 -21.88 17.13 -14.60
CA ARG A 281 -22.49 15.81 -14.39
C ARG A 281 -21.83 14.75 -15.29
N GLY A 282 -21.41 13.65 -14.69
CA GLY A 282 -20.71 12.55 -15.37
C GLY A 282 -19.22 12.76 -15.55
N GLU A 283 -18.64 13.91 -15.14
CA GLU A 283 -17.20 14.09 -15.12
C GLU A 283 -16.57 13.45 -13.89
N HIS A 284 -15.40 12.86 -14.07
CA HIS A 284 -14.53 12.35 -13.03
C HIS A 284 -13.26 13.19 -12.99
N VAL A 285 -13.10 13.99 -11.94
CA VAL A 285 -11.97 14.90 -11.80
C VAL A 285 -11.00 14.39 -10.74
N ALA A 286 -9.73 14.25 -11.09
CA ALA A 286 -8.66 13.89 -10.15
C ALA A 286 -7.83 15.14 -9.81
N ILE A 287 -7.60 15.38 -8.52
CA ILE A 287 -6.71 16.43 -8.02
C ILE A 287 -5.39 15.79 -7.63
N ILE A 288 -4.32 16.12 -8.35
CA ILE A 288 -2.98 15.59 -8.14
C ILE A 288 -2.01 16.70 -7.70
N GLY A 289 -0.92 16.31 -7.07
CA GLY A 289 0.14 17.23 -6.62
C GLY A 289 0.88 16.68 -5.39
N ALA A 290 1.97 17.31 -5.01
CA ALA A 290 2.81 16.94 -3.88
C ALA A 290 2.02 16.90 -2.55
N ASN A 291 2.55 16.15 -1.58
CA ASN A 291 1.95 16.11 -0.24
C ASN A 291 2.08 17.49 0.45
N GLY A 292 1.05 17.88 1.19
CA GLY A 292 1.01 19.17 1.90
C GLY A 292 0.64 20.39 1.03
N ILE A 293 0.44 20.24 -0.27
CA ILE A 293 0.10 21.38 -1.17
C ILE A 293 -1.34 21.91 -1.02
N GLY A 294 -2.19 21.17 -0.28
CA GLY A 294 -3.57 21.63 -0.02
C GLY A 294 -4.66 20.87 -0.78
N LYS A 295 -4.39 19.67 -1.34
CA LYS A 295 -5.41 18.86 -2.05
C LYS A 295 -6.67 18.63 -1.22
N THR A 296 -6.52 18.16 0.02
CA THR A 296 -7.64 17.96 0.95
C THR A 296 -8.31 19.28 1.32
N SER A 297 -7.53 20.37 1.43
CA SER A 297 -8.06 21.69 1.74
C SER A 297 -8.93 22.25 0.61
N ILE A 298 -8.61 21.95 -0.66
CA ILE A 298 -9.49 22.26 -1.81
C ILE A 298 -10.85 21.55 -1.64
N LEU A 299 -10.86 20.28 -1.29
CA LEU A 299 -12.11 19.54 -1.07
C LEU A 299 -12.93 20.12 0.10
N LYS A 300 -12.27 20.51 1.18
CA LYS A 300 -12.91 21.16 2.35
C LYS A 300 -13.42 22.56 2.01
N LEU A 301 -12.70 23.32 1.17
CA LEU A 301 -13.16 24.61 0.66
C LEU A 301 -14.44 24.46 -0.18
N ILE A 302 -14.44 23.52 -1.13
CA ILE A 302 -15.60 23.27 -2.00
C ILE A 302 -16.83 22.87 -1.19
N GLN A 303 -16.65 22.10 -0.11
CA GLN A 303 -17.72 21.70 0.81
C GLN A 303 -18.21 22.84 1.74
N GLY A 304 -17.49 23.97 1.79
CA GLY A 304 -17.79 25.07 2.69
C GLY A 304 -17.35 24.82 4.14
N ILE A 305 -16.50 23.80 4.40
CA ILE A 305 -15.90 23.53 5.72
C ILE A 305 -14.83 24.61 6.01
N ILE A 306 -14.03 24.96 5.00
CA ILE A 306 -13.09 26.08 5.07
C ILE A 306 -13.78 27.29 4.44
N PRO A 307 -13.90 28.41 5.16
CA PRO A 307 -14.46 29.63 4.59
C PRO A 307 -13.55 30.20 3.51
N HIS A 308 -14.12 30.79 2.45
CA HIS A 308 -13.36 31.50 1.43
C HIS A 308 -13.47 33.02 1.66
N GLU A 309 -12.37 33.73 1.51
CA GLU A 309 -12.29 35.20 1.70
C GLU A 309 -12.50 35.97 0.39
N GLY A 310 -12.88 35.30 -0.70
CA GLY A 310 -13.11 35.90 -2.01
C GLY A 310 -13.59 34.85 -3.03
N GLY A 311 -13.92 35.32 -4.22
CA GLY A 311 -14.44 34.46 -5.28
C GLY A 311 -15.87 33.98 -5.03
N ASN A 312 -16.30 32.97 -5.78
CA ASN A 312 -17.64 32.40 -5.66
C ASN A 312 -17.63 30.90 -5.87
N ILE A 313 -18.35 30.18 -5.00
CA ILE A 313 -18.61 28.74 -5.12
C ILE A 313 -20.12 28.56 -5.29
N SER A 314 -20.52 28.05 -6.44
CA SER A 314 -21.93 27.81 -6.75
C SER A 314 -22.18 26.33 -7.04
N TRP A 315 -23.24 25.80 -6.41
CA TRP A 315 -23.69 24.43 -6.61
C TRP A 315 -24.89 24.39 -7.55
N GLY A 316 -24.94 23.35 -8.35
CA GLY A 316 -26.10 23.09 -9.18
C GLY A 316 -27.32 22.69 -8.38
N GLY A 317 -28.51 22.75 -9.01
CA GLY A 317 -29.73 22.29 -8.36
C GLY A 317 -29.73 20.78 -8.14
N ASN A 318 -30.34 20.34 -7.03
CA ASN A 318 -30.49 18.92 -6.65
C ASN A 318 -29.17 18.17 -6.44
N VAL A 319 -28.07 18.85 -6.15
CA VAL A 319 -26.79 18.21 -5.86
C VAL A 319 -26.76 17.75 -4.40
N LYS A 320 -26.51 16.45 -4.20
CA LYS A 320 -26.21 15.86 -2.89
C LYS A 320 -24.72 15.57 -2.81
N ILE A 321 -24.04 16.05 -1.78
CA ILE A 321 -22.61 15.86 -1.57
C ILE A 321 -22.41 14.72 -0.58
N SER A 322 -21.52 13.79 -0.93
CA SER A 322 -20.97 12.81 0.01
C SER A 322 -19.46 12.94 0.03
N TYR A 323 -18.87 12.97 1.21
CA TYR A 323 -17.43 13.08 1.41
C TYR A 323 -16.90 11.81 2.09
N PHE A 324 -15.88 11.23 1.49
CA PHE A 324 -15.15 10.11 2.06
C PHE A 324 -13.77 10.60 2.50
N GLU A 325 -13.54 10.62 3.80
CA GLU A 325 -12.31 11.09 4.42
C GLU A 325 -11.38 9.92 4.74
N GLN A 326 -10.08 10.21 4.73
CA GLN A 326 -9.04 9.21 5.01
C GLN A 326 -9.06 8.77 6.50
N GLU A 327 -9.45 9.65 7.41
CA GLU A 327 -9.64 9.35 8.83
C GLU A 327 -11.12 9.06 9.12
N HIS A 328 -11.40 7.85 9.59
CA HIS A 328 -12.76 7.38 9.87
C HIS A 328 -13.29 7.88 11.24
N ALA A 329 -13.04 9.14 11.58
CA ALA A 329 -13.49 9.76 12.84
C ALA A 329 -15.03 9.78 13.04
N ILE A 330 -15.78 9.43 11.99
CA ILE A 330 -17.24 9.51 11.96
C ILE A 330 -17.89 8.21 12.48
N LEU A 331 -17.17 7.10 12.57
CA LEU A 331 -17.72 5.81 13.00
C LEU A 331 -17.61 5.64 14.51
N ASP A 332 -18.70 5.18 15.16
CA ASP A 332 -18.67 4.83 16.59
C ASP A 332 -18.03 3.44 16.78
N PRO A 333 -16.83 3.35 17.41
CA PRO A 333 -16.12 2.08 17.57
C PRO A 333 -16.85 1.08 18.49
N ARG A 334 -17.91 1.51 19.19
CA ARG A 334 -18.71 0.66 20.09
C ARG A 334 -19.87 -0.03 19.38
N LYS A 335 -20.19 0.38 18.14
CA LYS A 335 -21.30 -0.18 17.36
C LYS A 335 -20.80 -1.25 16.40
N THR A 336 -21.66 -2.21 16.14
CA THR A 336 -21.43 -3.14 15.02
C THR A 336 -21.61 -2.42 13.68
N VAL A 337 -21.01 -2.96 12.64
CA VAL A 337 -21.13 -2.41 11.27
C VAL A 337 -22.60 -2.30 10.82
N LEU A 338 -23.43 -3.26 11.22
CA LEU A 338 -24.85 -3.25 10.89
C LEU A 338 -25.61 -2.14 11.65
N GLU A 339 -25.35 -2.00 12.95
CA GLU A 339 -25.95 -0.93 13.78
C GLU A 339 -25.58 0.45 13.25
N GLU A 340 -24.33 0.68 12.88
CA GLU A 340 -23.89 1.95 12.31
C GLU A 340 -24.65 2.34 11.03
N ILE A 341 -24.92 1.36 10.15
CA ILE A 341 -25.74 1.62 8.96
C ILE A 341 -27.20 1.85 9.31
N MET A 342 -27.78 1.02 10.18
CA MET A 342 -29.20 1.11 10.52
C MET A 342 -29.52 2.44 11.24
N ASP A 343 -28.65 2.91 12.12
CA ASP A 343 -28.83 4.19 12.81
C ASP A 343 -28.76 5.38 11.87
N ARG A 344 -27.84 5.32 10.89
CA ARG A 344 -27.64 6.40 9.92
C ARG A 344 -28.70 6.45 8.83
N TYR A 345 -29.29 5.29 8.51
CA TYR A 345 -30.31 5.11 7.48
C TYR A 345 -31.55 4.36 8.03
N PRO A 346 -32.35 4.96 8.90
CA PRO A 346 -33.47 4.28 9.57
C PRO A 346 -34.57 3.75 8.62
N ARG A 347 -34.56 4.21 7.36
CA ARG A 347 -35.54 3.77 6.34
C ARG A 347 -35.10 2.51 5.61
N LEU A 348 -33.85 2.07 5.76
CA LEU A 348 -33.40 0.82 5.16
C LEU A 348 -33.91 -0.36 5.98
N SER A 349 -34.41 -1.39 5.28
CA SER A 349 -34.65 -2.67 5.97
C SER A 349 -33.33 -3.35 6.31
N GLU A 350 -33.32 -4.17 7.36
CA GLU A 350 -32.13 -4.94 7.74
C GLU A 350 -31.59 -5.79 6.57
N GLN A 351 -32.49 -6.37 5.77
CA GLN A 351 -32.09 -7.15 4.58
C GLN A 351 -31.37 -6.28 3.54
N GLN A 352 -31.80 -5.04 3.33
CA GLN A 352 -31.13 -4.10 2.42
C GLN A 352 -29.76 -3.70 2.97
N ALA A 353 -29.65 -3.40 4.27
CA ALA A 353 -28.39 -3.08 4.92
C ALA A 353 -27.38 -4.24 4.81
N ARG A 354 -27.81 -5.47 5.08
CA ARG A 354 -27.00 -6.69 4.91
C ARG A 354 -26.58 -6.92 3.44
N SER A 355 -27.46 -6.61 2.49
CA SER A 355 -27.14 -6.72 1.07
C SER A 355 -26.05 -5.74 0.62
N VAL A 356 -26.11 -4.50 1.12
CA VAL A 356 -25.07 -3.48 0.87
C VAL A 356 -23.73 -3.89 1.48
N LEU A 357 -23.73 -4.35 2.74
CA LEU A 357 -22.54 -4.86 3.41
C LEU A 357 -21.92 -6.05 2.67
N GLY A 358 -22.74 -6.99 2.25
CA GLY A 358 -22.30 -8.13 1.44
C GLY A 358 -21.72 -7.72 0.09
N ALA A 359 -22.26 -6.67 -0.55
CA ALA A 359 -21.73 -6.14 -1.81
C ALA A 359 -20.31 -5.55 -1.67
N VAL A 360 -19.95 -5.03 -0.50
CA VAL A 360 -18.60 -4.53 -0.19
C VAL A 360 -17.75 -5.56 0.58
N CYS A 361 -18.18 -6.84 0.57
CA CYS A 361 -17.48 -7.97 1.20
C CYS A 361 -17.33 -7.85 2.73
N LEU A 362 -18.13 -7.04 3.40
CA LEU A 362 -18.20 -6.99 4.85
C LEU A 362 -19.13 -8.09 5.37
N LEU A 363 -18.56 -9.03 6.12
CA LEU A 363 -19.34 -10.07 6.79
C LEU A 363 -19.92 -9.48 8.08
N TYR A 364 -21.23 -9.28 8.10
CA TYR A 364 -21.97 -8.72 9.24
C TYR A 364 -21.98 -9.62 10.49
N THR A 365 -21.48 -10.85 10.39
CA THR A 365 -21.35 -11.80 11.50
C THR A 365 -19.94 -11.87 12.07
N SER A 366 -18.96 -11.21 11.45
CA SER A 366 -17.60 -11.15 12.01
C SER A 366 -17.53 -10.06 13.06
N PRO A 367 -16.89 -10.30 14.22
CA PRO A 367 -16.47 -9.22 15.08
C PRO A 367 -15.59 -8.26 14.28
N SER A 368 -15.56 -7.00 14.69
CA SER A 368 -14.73 -5.97 14.03
C SER A 368 -13.29 -6.47 13.85
N PRO A 369 -12.61 -6.21 12.71
CA PRO A 369 -11.22 -6.64 12.53
C PRO A 369 -10.22 -6.00 13.50
N ARG A 370 -10.69 -5.42 14.58
CA ARG A 370 -9.90 -4.83 15.67
C ARG A 370 -9.98 -5.63 16.99
N ASP A 371 -10.69 -6.75 17.00
CA ASP A 371 -10.72 -7.69 18.14
C ASP A 371 -9.75 -8.85 17.94
#